data_3123eed472b16e93c10a6109611aebbc
#
_entry.id   3123eed472b16e93c10a6109611aebbc
#
_cell.length_a   1.000
_cell.length_b   1.000
_cell.length_c   1.000
_cell.angle_alpha   90.00
_cell.angle_beta   90.00
_cell.angle_gamma   90.00
#
_symmetry.space_group_name_H-M   'P 1'
#
loop_
_entity.id
_entity.type
_entity.pdbx_description
1 polymer ?
#
loop_
_entity_poly.entity_id
_entity_poly.type
_entity_poly.pdbx_seq_one_letter_code
_entity_poly.pdbx_strand_id
1 'polypeptide(L)'
;IIKSYYHSFFKKDSCNIKLAIGRAGNVIGGGDWAKDRIVVDCMEAWSQNKTVEIRSPEATRPWQHVLEPLSGYLNLGQVLFEDKSLHGEAFNFGPRAEQNHTVKQLLEDLSKYWNFVSVDDAFTVTDNIPFHEAGLLKLNCDKALFYFKWQANLEYKETIRFTSEWYYNFYKSDKNILDKTIEQIAEYENMAKGKGLIWTE
;
A
#
# COMPACT_ATOMS: atom_id res chain seq x y z
N ILE A 1 -23.39 1.67 0.09
CA ILE A 1 -23.72 0.45 -0.68
C ILE A 1 -23.52 -0.80 0.21
N ILE A 2 -22.32 -1.17 0.65
CA ILE A 2 -22.05 -2.43 1.37
C ILE A 2 -22.88 -2.56 2.65
N LYS A 3 -22.98 -1.51 3.48
CA LYS A 3 -23.85 -1.52 4.68
C LYS A 3 -25.32 -1.74 4.36
N SER A 4 -25.84 -1.20 3.26
CA SER A 4 -27.21 -1.46 2.81
C SER A 4 -27.41 -2.96 2.49
N TYR A 5 -26.49 -3.55 1.73
CA TYR A 5 -26.52 -4.99 1.43
C TYR A 5 -26.44 -5.84 2.71
N TYR A 6 -25.56 -5.46 3.64
CA TYR A 6 -25.47 -6.12 4.93
C TYR A 6 -26.83 -6.14 5.64
N HIS A 7 -27.46 -4.97 5.82
CA HIS A 7 -28.73 -4.87 6.53
C HIS A 7 -29.89 -5.57 5.80
N SER A 8 -29.89 -5.54 4.46
CA SER A 8 -30.99 -6.12 3.67
C SER A 8 -30.91 -7.63 3.53
N PHE A 9 -29.70 -8.19 3.42
CA PHE A 9 -29.51 -9.58 3.01
C PHE A 9 -28.70 -10.42 4.00
N PHE A 10 -27.62 -9.88 4.58
CA PHE A 10 -26.63 -10.68 5.28
C PHE A 10 -26.76 -10.68 6.81
N LYS A 11 -27.48 -9.71 7.39
CA LYS A 11 -27.65 -9.58 8.85
C LYS A 11 -28.54 -10.67 9.46
N LYS A 12 -29.32 -11.40 8.66
CA LYS A 12 -30.26 -12.40 9.12
C LYS A 12 -29.54 -13.62 9.70
N ASP A 13 -30.03 -14.15 10.82
CA ASP A 13 -29.48 -15.37 11.47
C ASP A 13 -29.45 -16.60 10.55
N SER A 14 -30.38 -16.67 9.60
CA SER A 14 -30.42 -17.73 8.59
C SER A 14 -29.36 -17.61 7.50
N CYS A 15 -28.58 -16.51 7.47
CA CYS A 15 -27.55 -16.29 6.49
C CYS A 15 -26.19 -16.77 7.01
N ASN A 16 -25.56 -17.68 6.28
CA ASN A 16 -24.22 -18.19 6.63
C ASN A 16 -23.08 -17.33 6.06
N ILE A 17 -23.39 -16.29 5.28
CA ILE A 17 -22.39 -15.40 4.73
C ILE A 17 -21.98 -14.38 5.78
N LYS A 18 -20.69 -14.27 6.04
CA LYS A 18 -20.10 -13.25 6.89
C LYS A 18 -19.47 -12.17 6.01
N LEU A 19 -19.70 -10.91 6.32
CA LEU A 19 -19.26 -9.77 5.53
C LEU A 19 -18.54 -8.77 6.44
N ALA A 20 -17.37 -8.31 6.03
CA ALA A 20 -16.70 -7.15 6.61
C ALA A 20 -16.15 -6.27 5.49
N ILE A 21 -15.74 -5.05 5.82
CA ILE A 21 -15.23 -4.07 4.87
C ILE A 21 -13.79 -3.76 5.23
N GLY A 22 -12.85 -4.11 4.34
CA GLY A 22 -11.46 -3.65 4.42
C GLY A 22 -11.26 -2.41 3.53
N ARG A 23 -10.62 -1.38 4.07
CA ARG A 23 -10.24 -0.17 3.33
C ARG A 23 -8.75 0.07 3.49
N ALA A 24 -8.06 0.28 2.38
CA ALA A 24 -6.64 0.63 2.36
C ALA A 24 -6.44 2.04 1.77
N GLY A 25 -5.41 2.72 2.21
CA GLY A 25 -4.95 3.97 1.62
C GLY A 25 -3.89 3.71 0.55
N ASN A 26 -3.27 4.75 0.04
CA ASN A 26 -2.30 4.75 -1.06
C ASN A 26 -1.35 3.54 -1.07
N VAL A 27 -1.80 2.49 -1.73
CA VAL A 27 -1.08 1.21 -1.85
C VAL A 27 -0.13 1.30 -3.03
N ILE A 28 1.13 0.95 -2.81
CA ILE A 28 2.18 0.87 -3.83
C ILE A 28 2.86 -0.50 -3.77
N GLY A 29 3.46 -0.92 -4.88
CA GLY A 29 4.13 -2.22 -4.95
C GLY A 29 4.30 -2.65 -6.40
N GLY A 30 5.00 -3.72 -6.63
CA GLY A 30 5.22 -4.25 -7.97
C GLY A 30 3.95 -4.77 -8.63
N GLY A 31 3.92 -4.75 -9.97
CA GLY A 31 2.82 -5.31 -10.76
C GLY A 31 1.58 -4.42 -10.90
N ASP A 32 1.61 -3.18 -10.44
CA ASP A 32 0.56 -2.19 -10.75
C ASP A 32 0.89 -1.50 -12.07
N TRP A 33 -0.08 -1.52 -13.00
CA TRP A 33 0.02 -0.91 -14.32
C TRP A 33 -1.12 0.08 -14.59
N ALA A 34 -1.85 0.49 -13.53
CA ALA A 34 -2.94 1.42 -13.68
C ALA A 34 -2.42 2.83 -13.98
N LYS A 35 -2.90 3.43 -15.06
CA LYS A 35 -2.58 4.81 -15.44
C LYS A 35 -3.04 5.80 -14.39
N ASP A 36 -2.43 6.99 -14.40
CA ASP A 36 -2.72 8.09 -13.48
C ASP A 36 -2.40 7.76 -12.01
N ARG A 37 -1.46 6.84 -11.81
CA ARG A 37 -0.87 6.54 -10.49
C ARG A 37 0.58 6.96 -10.46
N ILE A 38 0.89 7.93 -9.63
CA ILE A 38 2.20 8.61 -9.62
C ILE A 38 3.40 7.64 -9.58
N VAL A 39 3.36 6.57 -8.78
CA VAL A 39 4.45 5.59 -8.72
C VAL A 39 4.56 4.82 -10.03
N VAL A 40 3.44 4.33 -10.58
CA VAL A 40 3.40 3.58 -11.85
C VAL A 40 3.92 4.43 -12.99
N ASP A 41 3.42 5.67 -13.11
CA ASP A 41 3.81 6.61 -14.16
C ASP A 41 5.30 6.93 -14.08
N CYS A 42 5.85 7.11 -12.86
CA CYS A 42 7.28 7.29 -12.65
C CYS A 42 8.09 6.06 -13.07
N MET A 43 7.70 4.87 -12.64
CA MET A 43 8.42 3.63 -12.96
C MET A 43 8.47 3.37 -14.47
N GLU A 44 7.34 3.61 -15.18
CA GLU A 44 7.26 3.49 -16.63
C GLU A 44 8.18 4.52 -17.33
N ALA A 45 8.11 5.80 -16.93
CA ALA A 45 8.93 6.85 -17.51
C ALA A 45 10.43 6.61 -17.25
N TRP A 46 10.80 6.27 -16.02
CA TRP A 46 12.19 6.01 -15.62
C TRP A 46 12.79 4.79 -16.31
N SER A 47 11.98 3.78 -16.63
CA SER A 47 12.43 2.64 -17.45
C SER A 47 12.93 3.06 -18.82
N GLN A 48 12.40 4.18 -19.34
CA GLN A 48 12.73 4.80 -20.62
C GLN A 48 13.71 5.99 -20.49
N ASN A 49 14.27 6.22 -19.30
CA ASN A 49 15.11 7.37 -18.96
C ASN A 49 14.42 8.73 -19.23
N LYS A 50 13.12 8.82 -18.93
CA LYS A 50 12.33 10.05 -19.07
C LYS A 50 12.05 10.65 -17.70
N THR A 51 12.13 11.98 -17.62
CA THR A 51 11.72 12.78 -16.46
C THR A 51 10.21 12.85 -16.36
N VAL A 52 9.66 12.83 -15.14
CA VAL A 52 8.21 12.94 -14.88
C VAL A 52 7.88 14.32 -14.34
N GLU A 53 6.77 14.89 -14.77
CA GLU A 53 6.25 16.15 -14.25
C GLU A 53 5.23 15.89 -13.13
N ILE A 54 5.43 16.51 -11.95
CA ILE A 54 4.55 16.37 -10.80
C ILE A 54 3.89 17.70 -10.43
N ARG A 55 2.64 17.63 -9.93
CA ARG A 55 1.80 18.81 -9.69
C ARG A 55 1.70 19.22 -8.23
N SER A 56 1.71 18.27 -7.30
CA SER A 56 1.45 18.49 -5.87
C SER A 56 2.54 17.88 -5.02
N PRO A 57 3.78 18.40 -5.06
CA PRO A 57 4.95 17.80 -4.41
C PRO A 57 4.80 17.70 -2.88
N GLU A 58 4.12 18.67 -2.26
CA GLU A 58 3.95 18.74 -0.80
C GLU A 58 2.73 17.96 -0.28
N ALA A 59 1.91 17.39 -1.16
CA ALA A 59 0.78 16.57 -0.74
C ALA A 59 1.28 15.30 -0.03
N THR A 60 0.73 15.01 1.15
CA THR A 60 1.11 13.82 1.94
C THR A 60 0.09 12.70 1.77
N ARG A 61 0.58 11.47 1.73
CA ARG A 61 -0.26 10.28 1.61
C ARG A 61 0.23 9.17 2.54
N PRO A 62 -0.68 8.31 3.02
CA PRO A 62 -0.32 7.16 3.83
C PRO A 62 0.20 6.02 2.95
N TRP A 63 1.44 6.18 2.45
CA TRP A 63 2.08 5.20 1.58
C TRP A 63 2.29 3.87 2.28
N GLN A 64 1.83 2.79 1.68
CA GLN A 64 2.04 1.44 2.20
C GLN A 64 2.28 0.45 1.05
N HIS A 65 3.06 -0.59 1.35
CA HIS A 65 3.27 -1.67 0.38
C HIS A 65 2.03 -2.56 0.27
N VAL A 66 1.79 -3.14 -0.91
CA VAL A 66 0.60 -3.97 -1.20
C VAL A 66 0.46 -5.16 -0.23
N LEU A 67 1.56 -5.71 0.27
CA LEU A 67 1.52 -6.82 1.23
C LEU A 67 0.89 -6.42 2.58
N GLU A 68 0.91 -5.14 2.96
CA GLU A 68 0.28 -4.66 4.19
C GLU A 68 -1.25 -4.86 4.19
N PRO A 69 -2.01 -4.27 3.27
CA PRO A 69 -3.44 -4.49 3.27
C PRO A 69 -3.81 -5.94 2.95
N LEU A 70 -3.01 -6.68 2.19
CA LEU A 70 -3.27 -8.10 1.92
C LEU A 70 -3.17 -8.93 3.20
N SER A 71 -2.13 -8.73 4.04
CA SER A 71 -2.04 -9.39 5.35
C SER A 71 -3.24 -9.04 6.24
N GLY A 72 -3.66 -7.76 6.21
CA GLY A 72 -4.82 -7.29 6.95
C GLY A 72 -6.13 -7.91 6.49
N TYR A 73 -6.32 -8.07 5.18
CA TYR A 73 -7.54 -8.69 4.62
C TYR A 73 -7.60 -10.18 4.93
N LEU A 74 -6.48 -10.89 4.86
CA LEU A 74 -6.41 -12.31 5.21
C LEU A 74 -6.69 -12.52 6.71
N ASN A 75 -6.04 -11.73 7.58
CA ASN A 75 -6.29 -11.77 9.02
C ASN A 75 -7.75 -11.41 9.35
N LEU A 76 -8.31 -10.36 8.75
CA LEU A 76 -9.72 -10.01 8.91
C LEU A 76 -10.65 -11.17 8.49
N GLY A 77 -10.33 -11.85 7.39
CA GLY A 77 -11.10 -13.01 6.90
C GLY A 77 -11.07 -14.15 7.90
N GLN A 78 -9.92 -14.48 8.46
CA GLN A 78 -9.75 -15.52 9.48
C GLN A 78 -10.54 -15.18 10.75
N VAL A 79 -10.34 -14.00 11.32
CA VAL A 79 -11.04 -13.60 12.55
C VAL A 79 -12.55 -13.47 12.32
N LEU A 80 -13.00 -12.98 11.16
CA LEU A 80 -14.41 -12.92 10.82
C LEU A 80 -15.06 -14.33 10.73
N PHE A 81 -14.28 -15.34 10.36
CA PHE A 81 -14.75 -16.73 10.37
C PHE A 81 -15.00 -17.24 11.80
N GLU A 82 -14.20 -16.82 12.75
CA GLU A 82 -14.28 -17.25 14.16
C GLU A 82 -15.25 -16.38 14.97
N ASP A 83 -15.18 -15.06 14.80
CA ASP A 83 -15.95 -14.07 15.56
C ASP A 83 -17.03 -13.37 14.73
N LYS A 84 -18.28 -13.74 15.01
CA LYS A 84 -19.44 -13.12 14.35
C LYS A 84 -19.66 -11.66 14.74
N SER A 85 -19.05 -11.15 15.82
CA SER A 85 -19.23 -9.77 16.26
C SER A 85 -18.69 -8.76 15.24
N LEU A 86 -17.75 -9.18 14.37
CA LEU A 86 -17.17 -8.35 13.30
C LEU A 86 -18.04 -8.29 12.03
N HIS A 87 -19.15 -9.04 12.00
CA HIS A 87 -20.04 -9.08 10.84
C HIS A 87 -20.71 -7.71 10.58
N GLY A 88 -20.52 -7.16 9.39
CA GLY A 88 -21.00 -5.84 8.98
C GLY A 88 -20.08 -4.68 9.32
N GLU A 89 -18.96 -4.94 10.00
CA GLU A 89 -18.01 -3.93 10.43
C GLU A 89 -17.04 -3.51 9.34
N ALA A 90 -16.45 -2.31 9.50
CA ALA A 90 -15.47 -1.76 8.57
C ALA A 90 -14.16 -1.46 9.30
N PHE A 91 -13.05 -1.81 8.64
CA PHE A 91 -11.70 -1.64 9.14
C PHE A 91 -10.83 -0.92 8.12
N ASN A 92 -9.87 -0.14 8.62
CA ASN A 92 -8.85 0.49 7.80
C ASN A 92 -7.51 -0.24 7.99
N PHE A 93 -6.76 -0.33 6.89
CA PHE A 93 -5.41 -0.88 6.84
C PHE A 93 -4.48 0.18 6.23
N GLY A 94 -3.50 0.62 6.98
CA GLY A 94 -2.59 1.69 6.59
C GLY A 94 -1.32 1.67 7.43
N PRO A 95 -0.32 2.48 7.06
CA PRO A 95 0.91 2.60 7.81
C PRO A 95 0.65 3.20 9.18
N ARG A 96 1.64 3.15 10.06
CA ARG A 96 1.59 3.81 11.37
C ARG A 96 1.37 5.31 11.20
N ALA A 97 0.67 5.92 12.15
CA ALA A 97 0.25 7.33 12.07
C ALA A 97 1.44 8.33 11.98
N GLU A 98 2.61 7.93 12.46
CA GLU A 98 3.84 8.72 12.41
C GLU A 98 4.42 8.81 10.99
N GLN A 99 4.14 7.83 10.14
CA GLN A 99 4.62 7.80 8.76
C GLN A 99 3.81 8.78 7.91
N ASN A 100 4.44 9.93 7.61
CA ASN A 100 3.82 11.00 6.85
C ASN A 100 4.85 11.57 5.87
N HIS A 101 4.79 11.13 4.63
CA HIS A 101 5.75 11.50 3.60
C HIS A 101 5.06 12.18 2.43
N THR A 102 5.68 13.26 1.92
CA THR A 102 5.18 13.97 0.76
C THR A 102 5.40 13.18 -0.53
N VAL A 103 4.68 13.55 -1.59
CA VAL A 103 4.91 13.02 -2.94
C VAL A 103 6.36 13.26 -3.36
N LYS A 104 6.90 14.44 -3.09
CA LYS A 104 8.29 14.77 -3.39
C LYS A 104 9.27 13.83 -2.72
N GLN A 105 9.14 13.65 -1.39
CA GLN A 105 9.99 12.72 -0.63
C GLN A 105 9.89 11.28 -1.15
N LEU A 106 8.68 10.84 -1.47
CA LEU A 106 8.46 9.52 -2.06
C LEU A 106 9.28 9.34 -3.35
N LEU A 107 9.19 10.30 -4.27
CA LEU A 107 9.86 10.19 -5.58
C LEU A 107 11.38 10.34 -5.45
N GLU A 108 11.86 11.22 -4.57
CA GLU A 108 13.29 11.33 -4.24
C GLU A 108 13.85 10.00 -3.73
N ASP A 109 13.10 9.30 -2.85
CA ASP A 109 13.56 8.03 -2.29
C ASP A 109 13.45 6.87 -3.29
N LEU A 110 12.39 6.81 -4.09
CA LEU A 110 12.24 5.80 -5.16
C LEU A 110 13.31 5.96 -6.25
N SER A 111 13.64 7.21 -6.65
CA SER A 111 14.60 7.50 -7.70
C SER A 111 16.03 7.04 -7.39
N LYS A 112 16.40 6.94 -6.12
CA LYS A 112 17.71 6.42 -5.68
C LYS A 112 18.02 5.01 -6.17
N TYR A 113 17.01 4.23 -6.49
CA TYR A 113 17.14 2.86 -7.03
C TYR A 113 17.29 2.81 -8.55
N TRP A 114 17.17 3.96 -9.25
CA TRP A 114 17.16 4.03 -10.72
C TRP A 114 18.43 4.59 -11.34
N ASN A 115 19.50 4.79 -10.56
CA ASN A 115 20.80 5.26 -11.03
C ASN A 115 20.78 6.61 -11.77
N PHE A 116 19.90 7.54 -11.39
CA PHE A 116 19.92 8.90 -11.90
C PHE A 116 21.16 9.65 -11.40
N VAL A 117 21.70 10.55 -12.24
CA VAL A 117 22.81 11.42 -11.87
C VAL A 117 22.34 12.52 -10.92
N SER A 118 21.14 13.05 -11.16
CA SER A 118 20.48 14.05 -10.35
C SER A 118 19.03 13.68 -10.11
N VAL A 119 18.44 14.17 -9.02
CA VAL A 119 17.01 14.05 -8.74
C VAL A 119 16.18 14.77 -9.80
N ASP A 120 16.68 15.85 -10.38
CA ASP A 120 16.02 16.59 -11.46
C ASP A 120 15.89 15.78 -12.77
N ASP A 121 16.72 14.74 -12.94
CA ASP A 121 16.57 13.80 -14.05
C ASP A 121 15.36 12.85 -13.84
N ALA A 122 14.97 12.64 -12.59
CA ALA A 122 13.85 11.76 -12.26
C ALA A 122 12.50 12.47 -12.37
N PHE A 123 12.37 13.67 -11.82
CA PHE A 123 11.12 14.44 -11.90
C PHE A 123 11.36 15.96 -11.82
N THR A 124 10.39 16.71 -12.36
CA THR A 124 10.29 18.17 -12.25
C THR A 124 8.94 18.56 -11.66
N VAL A 125 8.90 19.71 -10.99
CA VAL A 125 7.65 20.25 -10.44
C VAL A 125 7.04 21.25 -11.40
N THR A 126 5.76 21.11 -11.73
CA THR A 126 5.03 22.09 -12.53
C THR A 126 4.28 23.08 -11.66
N ASP A 127 4.25 24.33 -12.06
CA ASP A 127 3.45 25.39 -11.44
C ASP A 127 1.98 25.37 -11.86
N ASN A 128 1.64 24.55 -12.86
CA ASN A 128 0.28 24.45 -13.37
C ASN A 128 -0.56 23.46 -12.54
N ILE A 129 -1.23 23.95 -11.50
CA ILE A 129 -2.10 23.17 -10.61
C ILE A 129 -3.56 23.47 -10.94
N PRO A 130 -4.21 22.69 -11.83
CA PRO A 130 -5.59 22.99 -12.26
C PRO A 130 -6.66 22.67 -11.19
N PHE A 131 -6.33 21.86 -10.17
CA PHE A 131 -7.26 21.41 -9.14
C PHE A 131 -6.65 21.48 -7.75
N HIS A 132 -7.48 21.80 -6.76
CA HIS A 132 -7.10 21.75 -5.36
C HIS A 132 -7.08 20.29 -4.87
N GLU A 133 -5.92 19.80 -4.48
CA GLU A 133 -5.73 18.46 -3.93
C GLU A 133 -5.64 18.54 -2.40
N ALA A 134 -6.25 17.57 -1.70
CA ALA A 134 -6.16 17.48 -0.24
C ALA A 134 -4.69 17.32 0.19
N GLY A 135 -4.19 18.27 1.00
CA GLY A 135 -2.80 18.29 1.45
C GLY A 135 -2.45 17.13 2.39
N LEU A 136 -3.37 16.73 3.26
CA LEU A 136 -3.17 15.68 4.25
C LEU A 136 -4.24 14.60 4.13
N LEU A 137 -3.83 13.36 3.98
CA LEU A 137 -4.68 12.19 4.10
C LEU A 137 -4.04 11.19 5.06
N LYS A 138 -4.77 10.78 6.11
CA LYS A 138 -4.36 9.74 7.06
C LYS A 138 -5.47 8.72 7.25
N LEU A 139 -5.09 7.49 7.60
CA LEU A 139 -6.02 6.42 8.01
C LEU A 139 -5.84 6.15 9.50
N ASN A 140 -6.96 6.05 10.22
CA ASN A 140 -6.96 5.52 11.58
C ASN A 140 -7.18 4.00 11.51
N CYS A 141 -6.19 3.24 11.98
CA CYS A 141 -6.19 1.78 12.00
C CYS A 141 -6.40 1.19 13.41
N ASP A 142 -6.69 2.01 14.43
CA ASP A 142 -6.83 1.60 15.82
C ASP A 142 -7.87 0.50 16.00
N LYS A 143 -8.93 0.52 15.19
CA LYS A 143 -9.97 -0.50 15.22
C LYS A 143 -9.43 -1.88 14.82
N ALA A 144 -8.61 -1.98 13.78
CA ALA A 144 -7.98 -3.23 13.37
C ALA A 144 -6.99 -3.72 14.45
N LEU A 145 -6.21 -2.81 15.03
CA LEU A 145 -5.32 -3.12 16.14
C LEU A 145 -6.08 -3.62 17.38
N PHE A 146 -7.20 -2.97 17.73
CA PHE A 146 -7.98 -3.34 18.90
C PHE A 146 -8.62 -4.73 18.77
N TYR A 147 -9.32 -4.99 17.66
CA TYR A 147 -10.14 -6.20 17.51
C TYR A 147 -9.33 -7.45 17.17
N PHE A 148 -8.31 -7.33 16.32
CA PHE A 148 -7.54 -8.50 15.87
C PHE A 148 -6.03 -8.26 15.80
N LYS A 149 -5.55 -7.25 16.54
CA LYS A 149 -4.11 -6.97 16.75
C LYS A 149 -3.32 -6.74 15.46
N TRP A 150 -4.01 -6.43 14.36
CA TRP A 150 -3.32 -6.13 13.12
C TRP A 150 -2.63 -4.75 13.20
N GLN A 151 -1.40 -4.73 12.78
CA GLN A 151 -0.60 -3.51 12.57
C GLN A 151 0.33 -3.71 11.37
N ALA A 152 0.71 -2.60 10.73
CA ALA A 152 1.63 -2.61 9.61
C ALA A 152 2.99 -3.21 10.00
N ASN A 153 3.54 -4.03 9.10
CA ASN A 153 4.83 -4.70 9.27
C ASN A 153 5.99 -3.84 8.76
N LEU A 154 5.85 -3.26 7.55
CA LEU A 154 6.92 -2.51 6.90
C LEU A 154 6.94 -1.06 7.38
N GLU A 155 8.15 -0.57 7.63
CA GLU A 155 8.40 0.86 7.74
C GLU A 155 8.47 1.50 6.34
N TYR A 156 8.43 2.82 6.27
CA TYR A 156 8.47 3.56 5.00
C TYR A 156 9.66 3.16 4.11
N LYS A 157 10.86 3.03 4.69
CA LYS A 157 12.07 2.65 3.94
C LYS A 157 11.95 1.28 3.26
N GLU A 158 11.34 0.33 3.95
CA GLU A 158 11.12 -1.02 3.44
C GLU A 158 10.06 -1.00 2.33
N THR A 159 9.01 -0.20 2.48
CA THR A 159 7.99 0.03 1.44
C THR A 159 8.62 0.58 0.15
N ILE A 160 9.50 1.58 0.27
CA ILE A 160 10.26 2.15 -0.86
C ILE A 160 11.14 1.10 -1.51
N ARG A 161 11.94 0.39 -0.70
CA ARG A 161 12.85 -0.65 -1.19
C ARG A 161 12.12 -1.75 -1.96
N PHE A 162 11.08 -2.33 -1.37
CA PHE A 162 10.30 -3.40 -2.00
C PHE A 162 9.70 -2.95 -3.33
N THR A 163 9.09 -1.77 -3.35
CA THR A 163 8.49 -1.23 -4.57
C THR A 163 9.55 -0.97 -5.65
N SER A 164 10.63 -0.27 -5.30
CA SER A 164 11.67 0.10 -6.26
C SER A 164 12.41 -1.12 -6.80
N GLU A 165 12.84 -2.05 -5.93
CA GLU A 165 13.53 -3.26 -6.35
C GLU A 165 12.68 -4.11 -7.29
N TRP A 166 11.38 -4.23 -7.04
CA TRP A 166 10.50 -5.00 -7.91
C TRP A 166 10.47 -4.42 -9.33
N TYR A 167 10.19 -3.11 -9.47
CA TYR A 167 10.13 -2.46 -10.76
C TYR A 167 11.50 -2.40 -11.46
N TYR A 168 12.57 -2.15 -10.71
CA TYR A 168 13.91 -2.16 -11.27
C TYR A 168 14.26 -3.55 -11.83
N ASN A 169 13.97 -4.62 -11.09
CA ASN A 169 14.19 -5.98 -11.59
C ASN A 169 13.31 -6.28 -12.81
N PHE A 170 12.07 -5.85 -12.83
CA PHE A 170 11.18 -6.04 -13.97
C PHE A 170 11.71 -5.38 -15.25
N TYR A 171 12.21 -4.15 -15.16
CA TYR A 171 12.61 -3.38 -16.34
C TYR A 171 14.09 -3.52 -16.73
N LYS A 172 14.98 -3.84 -15.80
CA LYS A 172 16.44 -3.75 -15.98
C LYS A 172 17.18 -5.07 -15.71
N SER A 173 16.49 -6.12 -15.30
CA SER A 173 17.11 -7.42 -15.01
C SER A 173 16.49 -8.52 -15.86
N ASP A 174 17.31 -9.51 -16.24
CA ASP A 174 16.84 -10.73 -16.92
C ASP A 174 16.27 -11.79 -15.93
N LYS A 175 16.19 -11.45 -14.64
CA LYS A 175 15.65 -12.35 -13.62
C LYS A 175 14.14 -12.51 -13.79
N ASN A 176 13.66 -13.72 -13.49
CA ASN A 176 12.22 -13.98 -13.45
C ASN A 176 11.57 -13.15 -12.35
N ILE A 177 10.65 -12.28 -12.73
CA ILE A 177 9.96 -11.39 -11.79
C ILE A 177 9.08 -12.14 -10.78
N LEU A 178 8.63 -13.35 -11.11
CA LEU A 178 7.90 -14.20 -10.18
C LEU A 178 8.79 -14.60 -8.99
N ASP A 179 10.05 -14.96 -9.26
CA ASP A 179 11.00 -15.34 -8.21
C ASP A 179 11.25 -14.15 -7.27
N LYS A 180 11.39 -12.92 -7.81
CA LYS A 180 11.50 -11.69 -7.00
C LYS A 180 10.26 -11.44 -6.15
N THR A 181 9.08 -11.71 -6.70
CA THR A 181 7.81 -11.56 -5.96
C THR A 181 7.73 -12.55 -4.80
N ILE A 182 8.09 -13.82 -5.04
CA ILE A 182 8.11 -14.87 -4.00
C ILE A 182 9.15 -14.53 -2.91
N GLU A 183 10.32 -14.04 -3.30
CA GLU A 183 11.37 -13.58 -2.38
C GLU A 183 10.85 -12.47 -1.46
N GLN A 184 10.16 -11.46 -2.02
CA GLN A 184 9.60 -10.37 -1.23
C GLN A 184 8.49 -10.82 -0.29
N ILE A 185 7.64 -11.75 -0.71
CA ILE A 185 6.62 -12.33 0.18
C ILE A 185 7.29 -13.06 1.35
N ALA A 186 8.28 -13.91 1.07
CA ALA A 186 9.00 -14.64 2.11
C ALA A 186 9.75 -13.70 3.07
N GLU A 187 10.38 -12.65 2.55
CA GLU A 187 11.02 -11.62 3.38
C GLU A 187 10.00 -10.90 4.26
N TYR A 188 8.84 -10.48 3.71
CA TYR A 188 7.76 -9.84 4.44
C TYR A 188 7.26 -10.71 5.61
N GLU A 189 7.02 -12.01 5.36
CA GLU A 189 6.59 -12.96 6.38
C GLU A 189 7.66 -13.15 7.47
N ASN A 190 8.94 -13.27 7.09
CA ASN A 190 10.03 -13.40 8.04
C ASN A 190 10.19 -12.15 8.93
N MET A 191 10.04 -10.97 8.35
CA MET A 191 10.05 -9.72 9.11
C MET A 191 8.88 -9.66 10.11
N ALA A 192 7.69 -10.07 9.68
CA ALA A 192 6.51 -10.12 10.54
C ALA A 192 6.68 -11.11 11.70
N LYS A 193 7.21 -12.30 11.43
CA LYS A 193 7.57 -13.30 12.46
C LYS A 193 8.60 -12.75 13.44
N GLY A 194 9.65 -12.09 12.94
CA GLY A 194 10.67 -11.46 13.76
C GLY A 194 10.15 -10.36 14.68
N LYS A 195 9.04 -9.69 14.30
CA LYS A 195 8.34 -8.69 15.08
C LYS A 195 7.25 -9.28 16.01
N GLY A 196 6.99 -10.59 15.93
CA GLY A 196 5.95 -11.28 16.71
C GLY A 196 4.54 -10.82 16.34
N LEU A 197 4.28 -10.56 15.05
CA LEU A 197 2.94 -10.17 14.61
C LEU A 197 2.00 -11.37 14.66
N ILE A 198 0.87 -11.23 15.34
CA ILE A 198 -0.03 -12.33 15.72
C ILE A 198 -0.57 -13.12 14.52
N TRP A 199 -0.73 -12.49 13.36
CA TRP A 199 -1.23 -13.15 12.16
C TRP A 199 -0.20 -14.10 11.50
N THR A 200 1.02 -14.20 12.06
CA THR A 200 2.06 -15.12 11.60
C THR A 200 2.07 -16.45 12.36
N GLU A 201 1.24 -16.57 13.40
CA GLU A 201 1.03 -17.79 14.17
C GLU A 201 -0.06 -18.66 13.53
#